data_c9a6cb70911b0eb0de89c69e8d0b6fbc
#
_entry.id   c9a6cb70911b0eb0de89c69e8d0b6fbc
#
_cell.length_a   1.000
_cell.length_b   1.000
_cell.length_c   1.000
_cell.angle_alpha   90.00
_cell.angle_beta   90.00
_cell.angle_gamma   90.00
#
_symmetry.space_group_name_H-M   'P 1'
#
loop_
_entity.id
_entity.type
_entity.pdbx_description
1 polymer ?
#
loop_
_entity_poly.entity_id
_entity_poly.type
_entity_poly.pdbx_seq_one_letter_code
_entity_poly.pdbx_strand_id
1 'polypeptide(L)'
;MRRALAETPYVEQSAVVPVPAGRLQGQLHVPQGAVGCVIFAHGSGSSRHSPRNKYVTEVLHEHGLGTLLIDLLTPEEEEIDSRTRELRFDISRLADRLIRASAWVRRNQNTSILSVGYFGASTGSTAALVAAAEDPDGVGAIVSRGGRPDLARSYLSRVRAPTLLIVGGADAPVIRMNEDA
;
A
#
# COMPACT_ATOMS: atom_id res chain seq x y z
N MET A 1 -27.64 14.03 -18.21
CA MET A 1 -26.62 14.15 -19.26
C MET A 1 -25.25 13.91 -18.59
N ARG A 2 -24.72 12.67 -18.60
CA ARG A 2 -23.38 12.36 -18.06
C ARG A 2 -22.37 12.98 -19.02
N ARG A 3 -21.61 13.97 -18.52
CA ARG A 3 -20.45 14.52 -19.22
C ARG A 3 -19.46 13.38 -19.38
N ALA A 4 -19.17 12.98 -20.62
CA ALA A 4 -18.06 12.09 -20.90
C ALA A 4 -16.80 12.83 -20.40
N LEU A 5 -16.22 12.36 -19.30
CA LEU A 5 -14.92 12.82 -18.85
C LEU A 5 -13.93 12.38 -19.94
N ALA A 6 -13.25 13.34 -20.54
CA ALA A 6 -12.13 13.05 -21.43
C ALA A 6 -11.14 12.19 -20.63
N GLU A 7 -10.82 11.00 -21.13
CA GLU A 7 -9.85 10.13 -20.49
C GLU A 7 -8.53 10.89 -20.38
N THR A 8 -8.14 11.21 -19.15
CA THR A 8 -6.83 11.84 -18.92
C THR A 8 -5.77 10.85 -19.37
N PRO A 9 -4.82 11.23 -20.24
CA PRO A 9 -3.74 10.35 -20.66
C PRO A 9 -3.04 9.76 -19.44
N TYR A 10 -2.75 8.48 -19.47
CA TYR A 10 -2.10 7.79 -18.35
C TYR A 10 -1.09 6.75 -18.84
N VAL A 11 -0.15 6.40 -17.98
CA VAL A 11 0.74 5.25 -18.18
C VAL A 11 0.19 4.08 -17.35
N GLU A 12 -0.03 2.94 -18.00
CA GLU A 12 -0.33 1.67 -17.36
C GLU A 12 0.80 0.69 -17.63
N GLN A 13 1.33 0.08 -16.57
CA GLN A 13 2.51 -0.78 -16.65
C GLN A 13 2.41 -1.91 -15.63
N SER A 14 2.71 -3.14 -16.06
CA SER A 14 2.98 -4.24 -15.12
C SER A 14 4.23 -3.93 -14.32
N ALA A 15 4.13 -4.02 -13.00
CA ALA A 15 5.24 -3.86 -12.09
C ALA A 15 5.77 -5.23 -11.65
N VAL A 16 7.09 -5.39 -11.71
CA VAL A 16 7.78 -6.58 -11.22
C VAL A 16 8.87 -6.12 -10.25
N VAL A 17 8.64 -6.33 -8.96
CA VAL A 17 9.54 -5.89 -7.90
C VAL A 17 10.40 -7.05 -7.42
N PRO A 18 11.72 -7.01 -7.60
CA PRO A 18 12.60 -8.07 -7.13
C PRO A 18 12.72 -8.10 -5.62
N VAL A 19 12.65 -9.30 -5.05
CA VAL A 19 12.78 -9.58 -3.62
C VAL A 19 13.66 -10.84 -3.44
N PRO A 20 14.23 -11.10 -2.25
CA PRO A 20 15.09 -12.25 -2.03
C PRO A 20 14.45 -13.60 -2.41
N ALA A 21 13.13 -13.74 -2.17
CA ALA A 21 12.38 -14.97 -2.46
C ALA A 21 11.78 -15.02 -3.87
N GLY A 22 12.16 -14.11 -4.80
CA GLY A 22 11.62 -14.08 -6.15
C GLY A 22 11.18 -12.69 -6.61
N ARG A 23 9.94 -12.55 -7.06
CA ARG A 23 9.42 -11.30 -7.62
C ARG A 23 7.98 -11.08 -7.18
N LEU A 24 7.69 -9.87 -6.70
CA LEU A 24 6.31 -9.44 -6.46
C LEU A 24 5.68 -8.96 -7.78
N GLN A 25 4.40 -9.25 -7.94
CA GLN A 25 3.61 -8.82 -9.09
C GLN A 25 2.78 -7.59 -8.73
N GLY A 26 2.73 -6.61 -9.61
CA GLY A 26 1.97 -5.39 -9.41
C GLY A 26 1.44 -4.77 -10.70
N GLN A 27 0.61 -3.76 -10.52
CA GLN A 27 0.06 -2.92 -11.58
C GLN A 27 0.28 -1.46 -11.21
N LEU A 28 1.08 -0.76 -11.99
CA LEU A 28 1.31 0.68 -11.89
C LEU A 28 0.35 1.40 -12.83
N HIS A 29 -0.31 2.44 -12.32
CA HIS A 29 -1.10 3.37 -13.12
C HIS A 29 -0.72 4.80 -12.72
N VAL A 30 -0.35 5.63 -13.70
CA VAL A 30 0.12 7.01 -13.46
C VAL A 30 -0.62 7.95 -14.40
N PRO A 31 -1.59 8.75 -13.91
CA PRO A 31 -2.21 9.82 -14.69
C PRO A 31 -1.17 10.86 -15.11
N GLN A 32 -1.40 11.48 -16.26
CA GLN A 32 -0.55 12.59 -16.69
C GLN A 32 -0.59 13.73 -15.67
N GLY A 33 0.58 14.24 -15.29
CA GLY A 33 0.70 15.31 -14.29
C GLY A 33 0.49 14.84 -12.86
N ALA A 34 0.59 13.54 -12.58
CA ALA A 34 0.49 13.01 -11.22
C ALA A 34 1.49 13.71 -10.28
N VAL A 35 1.04 14.01 -9.06
CA VAL A 35 1.84 14.70 -8.02
C VAL A 35 2.38 13.76 -6.94
N GLY A 36 1.95 12.51 -6.93
CA GLY A 36 2.40 11.47 -6.01
C GLY A 36 2.02 10.09 -6.50
N CYS A 37 2.59 9.04 -5.90
CA CYS A 37 2.29 7.65 -6.17
C CYS A 37 1.94 6.91 -4.86
N VAL A 38 0.75 6.31 -4.81
CA VAL A 38 0.25 5.57 -3.65
C VAL A 38 0.46 4.07 -3.86
N ILE A 39 1.22 3.43 -2.97
CA ILE A 39 1.43 1.99 -2.95
C ILE A 39 0.39 1.33 -2.05
N PHE A 40 -0.34 0.36 -2.58
CA PHE A 40 -1.40 -0.34 -1.87
C PHE A 40 -0.87 -1.59 -1.17
N ALA A 41 -0.93 -1.58 0.17
CA ALA A 41 -0.65 -2.73 1.03
C ALA A 41 -1.97 -3.43 1.37
N HIS A 42 -2.30 -4.48 0.65
CA HIS A 42 -3.52 -5.24 0.88
C HIS A 42 -3.51 -6.00 2.21
N GLY A 43 -4.69 -6.30 2.75
CA GLY A 43 -4.83 -7.13 3.94
C GLY A 43 -4.63 -8.63 3.67
N SER A 44 -4.54 -9.41 4.74
CA SER A 44 -4.44 -10.87 4.68
C SER A 44 -5.60 -11.48 3.89
N GLY A 45 -5.29 -12.43 2.99
CA GLY A 45 -6.27 -13.07 2.12
C GLY A 45 -6.85 -12.18 1.02
N SER A 46 -6.20 -11.04 0.72
CA SER A 46 -6.49 -10.15 -0.40
C SER A 46 -5.30 -10.10 -1.37
N SER A 47 -5.44 -9.39 -2.47
CA SER A 47 -4.38 -9.23 -3.49
C SER A 47 -4.51 -7.89 -4.21
N ARG A 48 -3.61 -7.63 -5.17
CA ARG A 48 -3.69 -6.50 -6.10
C ARG A 48 -5.00 -6.46 -6.90
N HIS A 49 -5.74 -7.56 -6.97
CA HIS A 49 -7.01 -7.66 -7.67
C HIS A 49 -8.24 -7.25 -6.84
N SER A 50 -8.05 -6.84 -5.59
CA SER A 50 -9.13 -6.41 -4.69
C SER A 50 -10.06 -5.37 -5.36
N PRO A 51 -11.36 -5.67 -5.54
CA PRO A 51 -12.30 -4.71 -6.15
C PRO A 51 -12.41 -3.41 -5.34
N ARG A 52 -12.31 -3.53 -4.03
CA ARG A 52 -12.35 -2.39 -3.09
C ARG A 52 -11.15 -1.47 -3.25
N ASN A 53 -9.95 -2.02 -3.44
CA ASN A 53 -8.76 -1.22 -3.68
C ASN A 53 -8.80 -0.61 -5.08
N LYS A 54 -9.25 -1.35 -6.11
CA LYS A 54 -9.44 -0.82 -7.46
C LYS A 54 -10.38 0.40 -7.49
N TYR A 55 -11.50 0.35 -6.78
CA TYR A 55 -12.38 1.50 -6.65
C TYR A 55 -11.66 2.72 -6.05
N VAL A 56 -10.84 2.52 -5.00
CA VAL A 56 -10.07 3.61 -4.40
C VAL A 56 -9.02 4.14 -5.38
N THR A 57 -8.36 3.27 -6.17
CA THR A 57 -7.39 3.75 -7.19
C THR A 57 -8.04 4.64 -8.24
N GLU A 58 -9.24 4.33 -8.70
CA GLU A 58 -9.99 5.15 -9.65
C GLU A 58 -10.20 6.57 -9.11
N VAL A 59 -10.65 6.68 -7.85
CA VAL A 59 -10.82 7.99 -7.18
C VAL A 59 -9.49 8.74 -7.05
N LEU A 60 -8.40 8.05 -6.71
CA LEU A 60 -7.08 8.68 -6.61
C LEU A 60 -6.56 9.17 -7.97
N HIS A 61 -6.81 8.41 -9.05
CA HIS A 61 -6.46 8.81 -10.42
C HIS A 61 -7.18 10.09 -10.83
N GLU A 62 -8.47 10.22 -10.52
CA GLU A 62 -9.26 11.44 -10.78
C GLU A 62 -8.70 12.67 -10.06
N HIS A 63 -7.96 12.45 -8.94
CA HIS A 63 -7.31 13.50 -8.16
C HIS A 63 -5.80 13.65 -8.46
N GLY A 64 -5.32 13.11 -9.57
CA GLY A 64 -3.93 13.29 -10.01
C GLY A 64 -2.90 12.51 -9.19
N LEU A 65 -3.28 11.38 -8.60
CA LEU A 65 -2.35 10.48 -7.90
C LEU A 65 -2.14 9.21 -8.72
N GLY A 66 -0.89 8.82 -8.93
CA GLY A 66 -0.54 7.51 -9.43
C GLY A 66 -0.74 6.44 -8.37
N THR A 67 -0.89 5.18 -8.78
CA THR A 67 -1.08 4.06 -7.84
C THR A 67 -0.28 2.84 -8.27
N LEU A 68 0.26 2.12 -7.27
CA LEU A 68 0.84 0.80 -7.44
C LEU A 68 0.03 -0.20 -6.61
N LEU A 69 -0.79 -1.01 -7.27
CA LEU A 69 -1.39 -2.21 -6.68
C LEU A 69 -0.36 -3.34 -6.75
N ILE A 70 0.05 -3.89 -5.61
CA ILE A 70 1.09 -4.92 -5.55
C ILE A 70 0.68 -6.05 -4.62
N ASP A 71 1.01 -7.30 -4.99
CA ASP A 71 0.93 -8.44 -4.09
C ASP A 71 2.14 -8.43 -3.16
N LEU A 72 1.92 -8.67 -1.87
CA LEU A 72 2.99 -8.61 -0.86
C LEU A 72 3.70 -9.95 -0.66
N LEU A 73 3.20 -11.00 -1.26
CA LEU A 73 3.84 -12.32 -1.34
C LEU A 73 4.16 -12.67 -2.79
N THR A 74 5.23 -13.43 -3.01
CA THR A 74 5.50 -14.00 -4.34
C THR A 74 4.51 -15.13 -4.63
N PRO A 75 4.35 -15.57 -5.90
CA PRO A 75 3.46 -16.71 -6.20
C PRO A 75 3.79 -17.97 -5.40
N GLU A 76 5.08 -18.25 -5.20
CA GLU A 76 5.56 -19.40 -4.43
C GLU A 76 5.25 -19.24 -2.93
N GLU A 77 5.43 -18.03 -2.40
CA GLU A 77 5.07 -17.70 -1.02
C GLU A 77 3.54 -17.80 -0.81
N GLU A 78 2.73 -17.34 -1.77
CA GLU A 78 1.27 -17.44 -1.69
C GLU A 78 0.80 -18.91 -1.70
N GLU A 79 1.45 -19.78 -2.48
CA GLU A 79 1.16 -21.21 -2.47
C GLU A 79 1.42 -21.82 -1.08
N ILE A 80 2.54 -21.48 -0.44
CA ILE A 80 2.85 -21.92 0.92
C ILE A 80 1.82 -21.35 1.92
N ASP A 81 1.56 -20.04 1.82
CA ASP A 81 0.70 -19.31 2.75
C ASP A 81 -0.77 -19.74 2.64
N SER A 82 -1.21 -20.20 1.47
CA SER A 82 -2.56 -20.77 1.28
C SER A 82 -2.85 -21.95 2.23
N ARG A 83 -1.80 -22.68 2.62
CA ARG A 83 -1.84 -23.84 3.51
C ARG A 83 -1.50 -23.50 4.96
N THR A 84 -0.46 -22.67 5.18
CA THR A 84 0.07 -22.38 6.52
C THR A 84 -0.55 -21.13 7.16
N ARG A 85 -0.92 -20.13 6.37
CA ARG A 85 -1.41 -18.81 6.78
C ARG A 85 -0.41 -18.03 7.64
N GLU A 86 0.88 -18.35 7.60
CA GLU A 86 1.91 -17.73 8.44
C GLU A 86 2.48 -16.47 7.81
N LEU A 87 2.75 -16.49 6.49
CA LEU A 87 3.45 -15.43 5.79
C LEU A 87 2.64 -14.13 5.69
N ARG A 88 1.30 -14.23 5.56
CA ARG A 88 0.38 -13.09 5.52
C ARG A 88 0.33 -12.28 6.83
N PHE A 89 0.86 -12.82 7.91
CA PHE A 89 0.96 -12.17 9.22
C PHE A 89 2.40 -11.84 9.62
N ASP A 90 3.40 -12.16 8.79
CA ASP A 90 4.78 -11.77 8.97
C ASP A 90 4.96 -10.28 8.62
N ILE A 91 4.66 -9.40 9.58
CA ILE A 91 4.67 -7.95 9.40
C ILE A 91 6.04 -7.44 8.94
N SER A 92 7.13 -8.00 9.45
CA SER A 92 8.49 -7.61 9.07
C SER A 92 8.75 -7.90 7.58
N ARG A 93 8.33 -9.06 7.11
CA ARG A 93 8.38 -9.43 5.70
C ARG A 93 7.55 -8.48 4.85
N LEU A 94 6.29 -8.24 5.22
CA LEU A 94 5.39 -7.37 4.48
C LEU A 94 5.91 -5.93 4.41
N ALA A 95 6.52 -5.43 5.49
CA ALA A 95 7.16 -4.12 5.52
C ALA A 95 8.38 -4.05 4.60
N ASP A 96 9.29 -5.06 4.59
CA ASP A 96 10.39 -5.15 3.61
C ASP A 96 9.89 -5.10 2.17
N ARG A 97 8.74 -5.76 1.88
CA ARG A 97 8.14 -5.73 0.54
C ARG A 97 7.70 -4.31 0.15
N LEU A 98 7.13 -3.54 1.06
CA LEU A 98 6.72 -2.16 0.81
C LEU A 98 7.93 -1.24 0.61
N ILE A 99 9.00 -1.40 1.40
CA ILE A 99 10.26 -0.65 1.23
C ILE A 99 10.85 -0.92 -0.17
N ARG A 100 10.87 -2.17 -0.61
CA ARG A 100 11.34 -2.54 -1.95
C ARG A 100 10.43 -2.00 -3.06
N ALA A 101 9.11 -2.01 -2.85
CA ALA A 101 8.15 -1.42 -3.78
C ALA A 101 8.37 0.10 -3.89
N SER A 102 8.62 0.78 -2.77
CA SER A 102 8.97 2.21 -2.76
C SER A 102 10.27 2.49 -3.52
N ALA A 103 11.30 1.66 -3.29
CA ALA A 103 12.56 1.79 -4.02
C ALA A 103 12.38 1.54 -5.53
N TRP A 104 11.47 0.63 -5.91
CA TRP A 104 11.14 0.39 -7.32
C TRP A 104 10.41 1.60 -7.93
N VAL A 105 9.41 2.17 -7.24
CA VAL A 105 8.70 3.39 -7.66
C VAL A 105 9.66 4.55 -7.87
N ARG A 106 10.61 4.78 -6.97
CA ARG A 106 11.62 5.84 -7.08
C ARG A 106 12.63 5.66 -8.22
N ARG A 107 12.79 4.43 -8.74
CA ARG A 107 13.67 4.13 -9.88
C ARG A 107 12.94 4.05 -11.20
N ASN A 108 11.61 3.95 -11.19
CA ASN A 108 10.81 3.86 -12.40
C ASN A 108 10.73 5.24 -13.08
N GLN A 109 10.99 5.30 -14.39
CA GLN A 109 11.05 6.55 -15.16
C GLN A 109 9.77 7.39 -15.10
N ASN A 110 8.61 6.76 -14.89
CA ASN A 110 7.31 7.43 -14.85
C ASN A 110 6.96 7.96 -13.45
N THR A 111 7.70 7.57 -12.40
CA THR A 111 7.37 7.87 -11.00
C THR A 111 8.54 8.38 -10.17
N SER A 112 9.74 8.44 -10.72
CA SER A 112 10.97 8.77 -9.98
C SER A 112 10.96 10.12 -9.28
N ILE A 113 10.17 11.07 -9.76
CA ILE A 113 10.01 12.43 -9.17
C ILE A 113 8.80 12.54 -8.24
N LEU A 114 7.99 11.48 -8.13
CA LEU A 114 6.74 11.50 -7.36
C LEU A 114 7.00 11.17 -5.88
N SER A 115 6.34 11.89 -4.99
CA SER A 115 6.28 11.51 -3.57
C SER A 115 5.55 10.18 -3.40
N VAL A 116 6.07 9.31 -2.53
CA VAL A 116 5.48 8.00 -2.24
C VAL A 116 4.57 8.10 -1.02
N GLY A 117 3.36 7.54 -1.13
CA GLY A 117 2.45 7.32 0.00
C GLY A 117 2.04 5.87 0.11
N TYR A 118 1.52 5.46 1.27
CA TYR A 118 0.96 4.13 1.49
C TYR A 118 -0.53 4.17 1.76
N PHE A 119 -1.26 3.22 1.17
CA PHE A 119 -2.64 2.90 1.53
C PHE A 119 -2.68 1.46 2.02
N GLY A 120 -2.76 1.28 3.34
CA GLY A 120 -2.77 -0.03 3.97
C GLY A 120 -4.17 -0.47 4.43
N ALA A 121 -4.44 -1.77 4.35
CA ALA A 121 -5.66 -2.37 4.87
C ALA A 121 -5.34 -3.51 5.83
N SER A 122 -5.96 -3.53 7.02
CA SER A 122 -5.74 -4.58 8.03
C SER A 122 -4.24 -4.81 8.31
N THR A 123 -3.70 -6.03 8.13
CA THR A 123 -2.26 -6.35 8.26
C THR A 123 -1.37 -5.50 7.34
N GLY A 124 -1.85 -5.14 6.15
CA GLY A 124 -1.15 -4.22 5.26
C GLY A 124 -0.98 -2.82 5.83
N SER A 125 -1.91 -2.34 6.68
CA SER A 125 -1.74 -1.07 7.41
C SER A 125 -0.60 -1.15 8.41
N THR A 126 -0.50 -2.24 9.15
CA THR A 126 0.60 -2.47 10.11
C THR A 126 1.95 -2.47 9.38
N ALA A 127 2.01 -3.21 8.24
CA ALA A 127 3.22 -3.25 7.41
C ALA A 127 3.59 -1.86 6.87
N ALA A 128 2.60 -1.04 6.46
CA ALA A 128 2.84 0.33 5.99
C ALA A 128 3.41 1.23 7.09
N LEU A 129 2.90 1.14 8.32
CA LEU A 129 3.43 1.88 9.48
C LEU A 129 4.87 1.47 9.81
N VAL A 130 5.16 0.17 9.81
CA VAL A 130 6.52 -0.34 10.04
C VAL A 130 7.47 0.12 8.92
N ALA A 131 7.07 -0.03 7.66
CA ALA A 131 7.87 0.41 6.52
C ALA A 131 8.18 1.93 6.57
N ALA A 132 7.19 2.75 6.94
CA ALA A 132 7.38 4.18 7.07
C ALA A 132 8.26 4.56 8.28
N ALA A 133 8.25 3.78 9.34
CA ALA A 133 9.14 3.98 10.49
C ALA A 133 10.60 3.63 10.16
N GLU A 134 10.83 2.72 9.20
CA GLU A 134 12.17 2.32 8.75
C GLU A 134 12.71 3.21 7.61
N ASP A 135 11.83 3.91 6.88
CA ASP A 135 12.18 4.91 5.85
C ASP A 135 11.41 6.23 6.12
N PRO A 136 11.69 6.92 7.24
CA PRO A 136 10.85 8.01 7.73
C PRO A 136 10.84 9.24 6.84
N ASP A 137 11.87 9.45 6.02
CA ASP A 137 11.95 10.58 5.09
C ASP A 137 11.47 10.20 3.67
N GLY A 138 11.26 8.91 3.43
CA GLY A 138 10.86 8.39 2.13
C GLY A 138 9.36 8.26 1.92
N VAL A 139 8.54 8.45 2.96
CA VAL A 139 7.08 8.29 2.88
C VAL A 139 6.39 9.62 3.19
N GLY A 140 5.62 10.14 2.23
CA GLY A 140 4.96 11.44 2.34
C GLY A 140 3.63 11.40 3.11
N ALA A 141 2.90 10.29 3.06
CA ALA A 141 1.62 10.12 3.78
C ALA A 141 1.22 8.64 3.90
N ILE A 142 0.42 8.32 4.92
CA ILE A 142 -0.13 6.99 5.14
C ILE A 142 -1.63 7.07 5.35
N VAL A 143 -2.37 6.17 4.72
CA VAL A 143 -3.77 5.87 5.05
C VAL A 143 -3.86 4.44 5.56
N SER A 144 -4.37 4.28 6.78
CA SER A 144 -4.63 3.00 7.43
C SER A 144 -6.13 2.74 7.49
N ARG A 145 -6.62 1.76 6.75
CA ARG A 145 -8.03 1.39 6.72
C ARG A 145 -8.29 0.09 7.48
N GLY A 146 -9.00 0.17 8.60
CA GLY A 146 -9.28 -0.97 9.48
C GLY A 146 -7.99 -1.65 9.94
N GLY A 147 -6.97 -0.84 10.20
CA GLY A 147 -5.63 -1.30 10.53
C GLY A 147 -5.48 -1.71 11.99
N ARG A 148 -4.37 -2.36 12.26
CA ARG A 148 -3.93 -2.83 13.56
C ARG A 148 -2.64 -2.09 13.98
N PRO A 149 -2.71 -0.77 14.27
CA PRO A 149 -1.52 0.00 14.67
C PRO A 149 -0.91 -0.49 15.98
N ASP A 150 -1.69 -1.14 16.83
CA ASP A 150 -1.22 -1.81 18.03
C ASP A 150 -0.10 -2.85 17.76
N LEU A 151 -0.13 -3.52 16.61
CA LEU A 151 0.92 -4.46 16.18
C LEU A 151 2.21 -3.76 15.71
N ALA A 152 2.15 -2.46 15.43
CA ALA A 152 3.30 -1.63 15.07
C ALA A 152 3.78 -0.74 16.23
N ARG A 153 3.29 -0.93 17.47
CA ARG A 153 3.49 -0.03 18.61
C ARG A 153 4.94 0.40 18.82
N SER A 154 5.90 -0.52 18.73
CA SER A 154 7.34 -0.24 18.89
C SER A 154 7.94 0.62 17.75
N TYR A 155 7.21 0.80 16.67
CA TYR A 155 7.63 1.57 15.50
C TYR A 155 6.97 2.95 15.42
N LEU A 156 5.77 3.14 16.03
CA LEU A 156 4.93 4.32 15.82
C LEU A 156 5.65 5.63 16.13
N SER A 157 6.47 5.70 17.15
CA SER A 157 7.24 6.90 17.52
C SER A 157 8.26 7.36 16.47
N ARG A 158 8.60 6.49 15.50
CA ARG A 158 9.50 6.80 14.38
C ARG A 158 8.76 7.16 13.10
N VAL A 159 7.44 6.98 13.05
CA VAL A 159 6.62 7.37 11.89
C VAL A 159 6.54 8.89 11.84
N ARG A 160 7.09 9.50 10.79
CA ARG A 160 7.05 10.95 10.56
C ARG A 160 5.95 11.35 9.58
N ALA A 161 5.53 10.44 8.72
CA ALA A 161 4.51 10.69 7.73
C ALA A 161 3.15 11.00 8.38
N PRO A 162 2.44 12.04 7.96
CA PRO A 162 1.07 12.27 8.37
C PRO A 162 0.23 11.02 8.06
N THR A 163 -0.53 10.57 9.06
CA THR A 163 -1.24 9.30 9.01
C THR A 163 -2.73 9.50 9.26
N LEU A 164 -3.56 9.05 8.32
CA LEU A 164 -5.01 8.99 8.46
C LEU A 164 -5.44 7.57 8.86
N LEU A 165 -6.13 7.45 10.00
CA LEU A 165 -6.73 6.21 10.47
C LEU A 165 -8.23 6.18 10.13
N ILE A 166 -8.66 5.22 9.33
CA ILE A 166 -10.06 5.02 8.94
C ILE A 166 -10.53 3.70 9.55
N VAL A 167 -11.53 3.77 10.43
CA VAL A 167 -12.09 2.61 11.11
C VAL A 167 -13.60 2.57 10.95
N GLY A 168 -14.16 1.38 10.75
CA GLY A 168 -15.61 1.20 10.69
C GLY A 168 -16.27 1.49 12.05
N GLY A 169 -17.30 2.35 12.08
CA GLY A 169 -17.93 2.79 13.32
C GLY A 169 -18.60 1.68 14.16
N ALA A 170 -18.82 0.50 13.60
CA ALA A 170 -19.34 -0.66 14.32
C ALA A 170 -18.24 -1.62 14.85
N ASP A 171 -16.96 -1.36 14.55
CA ASP A 171 -15.83 -2.22 14.94
C ASP A 171 -15.17 -1.68 16.22
N ALA A 172 -15.91 -1.77 17.34
CA ALA A 172 -15.47 -1.24 18.62
C ALA A 172 -14.08 -1.76 19.10
N PRO A 173 -13.67 -3.01 18.88
CA PRO A 173 -12.32 -3.44 19.20
C PRO A 173 -11.25 -2.70 18.40
N VAL A 174 -11.42 -2.58 17.07
CA VAL A 174 -10.45 -1.92 16.20
C VAL A 174 -10.43 -0.40 16.43
N ILE A 175 -11.57 0.21 16.78
CA ILE A 175 -11.62 1.63 17.19
C ILE A 175 -10.69 1.87 18.36
N ARG A 176 -10.82 1.10 19.47
CA ARG A 176 -9.94 1.25 20.65
C ARG A 176 -8.46 1.07 20.31
N MET A 177 -8.11 0.08 19.47
CA MET A 177 -6.71 -0.15 19.04
C MET A 177 -6.12 1.03 18.26
N ASN A 178 -6.97 1.77 17.55
CA ASN A 178 -6.55 2.96 16.79
C ASN A 178 -6.53 4.23 17.66
N GLU A 179 -7.38 4.33 18.67
CA GLU A 179 -7.37 5.44 19.65
C GLU A 179 -6.15 5.39 20.56
N ASP A 180 -5.68 4.17 20.88
CA ASP A 180 -4.51 3.94 21.74
C ASP A 180 -3.16 4.12 21.00
N ALA A 181 -3.17 4.32 19.69
CA ALA A 181 -1.98 4.41 18.85
C ALA A 181 -1.54 5.86 18.60
#